data_e5770c0ddf6cd8e6479575c998537b94
#
_entry.id   e5770c0ddf6cd8e6479575c998537b94
#
_cell.length_a   1.000
_cell.length_b   1.000
_cell.length_c   1.000
_cell.angle_alpha   90.00
_cell.angle_beta   90.00
_cell.angle_gamma   90.00
#
_symmetry.space_group_name_H-M   'P 1'
#
loop_
_entity.id
_entity.type
_entity.pdbx_description
1 polymer ?
#
loop_
_entity_poly.entity_id
_entity_poly.type
_entity_poly.pdbx_seq_one_letter_code
_entity_poly.pdbx_strand_id
1 'polypeptide(L)'
;MTKRFEFRAEMEENFYFNDQERELLFKLYKQLINLSCDAIQKDDCRKLKNYLVQFLNEGNLPRNAFGMNPIIKDMQTAVIVAEEIGMKRASILSIMLHEPVKHGLCSLDFVREEFGEDVAGIIKGLVKINELYAKSPTVESENFRNLLLSFAEDMRVILIMIADRVNLMRQIKDSPNEEARKQVSNEAAYLYAPLAHKLGLYKLKSELEDLSLKYTEKDMYYHIKEKLNETKASRDRYIAAFIQPIQKKLEDAGLKFHMKGRTKSIHSIYQKMKKQKCPFEGVYDLFAIRIILDSEFEKEKQECWQVYSIVSDMYMPNPKRLRDWLSVPKSNGYESLHTTVMGPEGKWVEVQIRTERMDDIAERGFAAHWRYKGVKGESG
;
A
#
# COMPACT_ATOMS: atom_id res chain seq x y z
N MET A 1 -2.67 35.94 -6.47
CA MET A 1 -1.18 35.94 -6.50
C MET A 1 -0.58 36.27 -5.11
N THR A 2 -1.10 37.20 -4.36
CA THR A 2 -0.57 37.72 -3.07
C THR A 2 -0.37 36.64 -1.97
N LYS A 3 -1.35 35.75 -1.71
CA LYS A 3 -1.26 34.72 -0.65
C LYS A 3 -0.24 33.59 -0.92
N ARG A 4 0.22 33.44 -2.15
CA ARG A 4 1.26 32.47 -2.52
C ARG A 4 2.67 32.98 -2.21
N PHE A 5 2.84 34.30 -2.19
CA PHE A 5 4.07 34.98 -1.79
C PHE A 5 4.22 35.02 -0.26
N GLU A 6 3.11 35.20 0.48
CA GLU A 6 3.14 35.24 1.95
C GLU A 6 3.59 33.90 2.56
N PHE A 7 3.06 32.75 2.11
CA PHE A 7 3.50 31.44 2.62
C PHE A 7 4.98 31.15 2.30
N ARG A 8 5.45 31.56 1.13
CA ARG A 8 6.84 31.42 0.76
C ARG A 8 7.75 32.28 1.64
N ALA A 9 7.37 33.52 1.89
CA ALA A 9 8.09 34.44 2.77
C ALA A 9 8.13 33.95 4.24
N GLU A 10 6.99 33.51 4.79
CA GLU A 10 6.90 33.00 6.16
C GLU A 10 7.77 31.74 6.38
N MET A 11 7.92 30.89 5.35
CA MET A 11 8.75 29.70 5.42
C MET A 11 10.21 29.92 5.05
N GLU A 12 10.53 31.00 4.32
CA GLU A 12 11.90 31.41 3.99
C GLU A 12 12.65 31.93 5.23
N GLU A 13 11.95 32.49 6.22
CA GLU A 13 12.52 32.93 7.51
C GLU A 13 12.65 31.81 8.56
N ASN A 14 12.00 30.65 8.35
CA ASN A 14 12.02 29.57 9.32
C ASN A 14 13.23 28.64 9.10
N PHE A 15 14.22 28.72 9.97
CA PHE A 15 15.45 27.89 9.96
C PHE A 15 15.22 26.39 10.20
N TYR A 16 14.00 25.97 10.51
CA TYR A 16 13.64 24.56 10.74
C TYR A 16 13.75 23.70 9.47
N PHE A 17 13.55 24.30 8.28
CA PHE A 17 13.64 23.62 7.00
C PHE A 17 14.88 24.07 6.22
N ASN A 18 15.63 23.11 5.67
CA ASN A 18 16.65 23.42 4.68
C ASN A 18 16.04 23.69 3.28
N ASP A 19 16.82 24.16 2.32
CA ASP A 19 16.31 24.56 1.00
C ASP A 19 15.63 23.41 0.24
N GLN A 20 16.20 22.20 0.28
CA GLN A 20 15.62 21.02 -0.36
C GLN A 20 14.29 20.62 0.30
N GLU A 21 14.23 20.71 1.62
CA GLU A 21 13.01 20.46 2.38
C GLU A 21 11.91 21.49 2.08
N ARG A 22 12.26 22.76 1.90
CA ARG A 22 11.30 23.80 1.49
C ARG A 22 10.70 23.51 0.12
N GLU A 23 11.52 23.17 -0.87
CA GLU A 23 11.02 22.80 -2.19
C GLU A 23 10.10 21.58 -2.14
N LEU A 24 10.48 20.56 -1.38
CA LEU A 24 9.68 19.36 -1.21
C LEU A 24 8.37 19.65 -0.47
N LEU A 25 8.40 20.48 0.57
CA LEU A 25 7.22 20.94 1.32
C LEU A 25 6.21 21.61 0.38
N PHE A 26 6.64 22.54 -0.48
CA PHE A 26 5.77 23.18 -1.46
C PHE A 26 5.16 22.19 -2.45
N LYS A 27 5.95 21.25 -2.93
CA LYS A 27 5.49 20.20 -3.84
C LYS A 27 4.42 19.34 -3.19
N LEU A 28 4.67 18.86 -1.97
CA LEU A 28 3.73 18.02 -1.21
C LEU A 28 2.45 18.78 -0.84
N TYR A 29 2.56 20.03 -0.40
CA TYR A 29 1.40 20.86 -0.11
C TYR A 29 0.52 21.09 -1.36
N LYS A 30 1.15 21.32 -2.51
CA LYS A 30 0.44 21.42 -3.79
C LYS A 30 -0.24 20.09 -4.17
N GLN A 31 0.40 18.98 -3.89
CA GLN A 31 -0.14 17.65 -4.13
C GLN A 31 -1.36 17.40 -3.23
N LEU A 32 -1.29 17.71 -1.93
CA LEU A 32 -2.41 17.58 -0.99
C LEU A 32 -3.61 18.46 -1.39
N ILE A 33 -3.38 19.71 -1.80
CA ILE A 33 -4.47 20.60 -2.26
C ILE A 33 -5.13 20.10 -3.55
N ASN A 34 -4.37 19.40 -4.40
CA ASN A 34 -4.87 18.85 -5.65
C ASN A 34 -5.50 17.45 -5.50
N LEU A 35 -5.48 16.87 -4.30
CA LEU A 35 -6.29 15.68 -4.02
C LEU A 35 -7.76 15.97 -4.31
N SER A 36 -8.53 14.93 -4.63
CA SER A 36 -9.96 15.09 -4.90
C SER A 36 -10.66 15.76 -3.71
N CYS A 37 -11.67 16.58 -3.97
CA CYS A 37 -12.48 17.22 -2.92
C CYS A 37 -13.12 16.19 -1.96
N ASP A 38 -13.27 14.95 -2.41
CA ASP A 38 -13.74 13.83 -1.59
C ASP A 38 -12.68 13.33 -0.60
N ALA A 39 -11.39 13.57 -0.87
CA ALA A 39 -10.31 13.17 0.01
C ALA A 39 -10.06 14.20 1.11
N ILE A 40 -9.95 15.49 0.77
CA ILE A 40 -9.76 16.59 1.70
C ILE A 40 -10.21 17.92 1.08
N GLN A 41 -10.82 18.81 1.87
CA GLN A 41 -11.24 20.12 1.39
C GLN A 41 -10.08 21.13 1.42
N LYS A 42 -10.09 22.09 0.50
CA LYS A 42 -9.06 23.14 0.45
C LYS A 42 -9.00 23.98 1.70
N ASP A 43 -10.14 24.19 2.38
CA ASP A 43 -10.20 24.95 3.62
C ASP A 43 -9.56 24.20 4.78
N ASP A 44 -9.68 22.87 4.86
CA ASP A 44 -8.94 22.06 5.82
C ASP A 44 -7.42 22.20 5.59
N CYS A 45 -6.96 22.16 4.34
CA CYS A 45 -5.55 22.33 4.03
C CYS A 45 -5.02 23.72 4.44
N ARG A 46 -5.83 24.79 4.25
CA ARG A 46 -5.44 26.15 4.66
C ARG A 46 -5.40 26.28 6.17
N LYS A 47 -6.41 25.75 6.86
CA LYS A 47 -6.52 25.76 8.31
C LYS A 47 -5.33 25.00 8.93
N LEU A 48 -5.08 23.80 8.46
CA LEU A 48 -3.94 22.97 8.85
C LEU A 48 -2.60 23.71 8.66
N LYS A 49 -2.39 24.32 7.49
CA LYS A 49 -1.18 25.11 7.22
C LYS A 49 -0.96 26.21 8.25
N ASN A 50 -2.00 27.00 8.55
CA ASN A 50 -1.88 28.11 9.48
C ASN A 50 -1.51 27.62 10.89
N TYR A 51 -2.12 26.53 11.36
CA TYR A 51 -1.80 25.95 12.65
C TYR A 51 -0.39 25.34 12.70
N LEU A 52 0.04 24.65 11.63
CA LEU A 52 1.39 24.09 11.58
C LEU A 52 2.46 25.20 11.62
N VAL A 53 2.25 26.32 10.94
CA VAL A 53 3.14 27.48 11.02
C VAL A 53 3.18 28.04 12.45
N GLN A 54 2.02 28.19 13.09
CA GLN A 54 1.94 28.63 14.48
C GLN A 54 2.69 27.68 15.42
N PHE A 55 2.45 26.38 15.33
CA PHE A 55 3.11 25.37 16.19
C PHE A 55 4.62 25.36 16.01
N LEU A 56 5.12 25.53 14.78
CA LEU A 56 6.57 25.58 14.52
C LEU A 56 7.23 26.87 15.04
N ASN A 57 6.46 27.94 15.21
CA ASN A 57 6.93 29.17 15.85
C ASN A 57 7.02 29.03 17.39
N GLU A 58 6.20 28.14 17.98
CA GLU A 58 6.17 27.86 19.41
C GLU A 58 7.21 26.80 19.81
N GLY A 59 7.59 25.91 18.93
CA GLY A 59 8.59 24.87 19.18
C GLY A 59 8.89 24.00 17.96
N ASN A 60 10.09 23.45 17.95
CA ASN A 60 10.53 22.56 16.87
C ASN A 60 10.22 21.09 17.19
N LEU A 61 9.70 20.37 16.21
CA LEU A 61 9.52 18.94 16.29
C LEU A 61 10.86 18.21 16.04
N PRO A 62 11.23 17.20 16.84
CA PRO A 62 12.50 16.51 16.70
C PRO A 62 12.54 15.66 15.42
N ARG A 63 13.70 15.66 14.78
CA ARG A 63 13.95 14.75 13.64
C ARG A 63 14.12 13.31 14.15
N ASN A 64 13.75 12.34 13.32
CA ASN A 64 13.93 10.93 13.65
C ASN A 64 15.42 10.49 13.54
N ALA A 65 15.68 9.22 13.86
CA ALA A 65 17.04 8.62 13.80
C ALA A 65 17.73 8.70 12.42
N PHE A 66 16.99 9.00 11.37
CA PHE A 66 17.49 9.19 10.00
C PHE A 66 17.61 10.67 9.60
N GLY A 67 17.41 11.58 10.54
CA GLY A 67 17.48 13.02 10.31
C GLY A 67 16.29 13.59 9.52
N MET A 68 15.21 12.82 9.32
CA MET A 68 14.04 13.24 8.55
C MET A 68 13.23 14.28 9.32
N ASN A 69 12.79 15.32 8.59
CA ASN A 69 11.85 16.30 9.11
C ASN A 69 10.46 15.67 9.29
N PRO A 70 9.85 15.70 10.49
CA PRO A 70 8.58 15.03 10.74
C PRO A 70 7.43 15.60 9.91
N ILE A 71 7.36 16.90 9.68
CA ILE A 71 6.29 17.52 8.85
C ILE A 71 6.35 17.01 7.42
N ILE A 72 7.53 16.93 6.83
CA ILE A 72 7.71 16.41 5.47
C ILE A 72 7.36 14.92 5.42
N LYS A 73 7.84 14.15 6.41
CA LYS A 73 7.52 12.72 6.52
C LYS A 73 6.02 12.50 6.62
N ASP A 74 5.34 13.27 7.45
CA ASP A 74 3.89 13.16 7.64
C ASP A 74 3.11 13.56 6.38
N MET A 75 3.53 14.61 5.67
CA MET A 75 2.93 14.98 4.38
C MET A 75 3.09 13.88 3.33
N GLN A 76 4.25 13.25 3.25
CA GLN A 76 4.48 12.11 2.35
C GLN A 76 3.59 10.91 2.73
N THR A 77 3.49 10.61 4.02
CA THR A 77 2.60 9.56 4.53
C THR A 77 1.13 9.86 4.22
N ALA A 78 0.70 11.12 4.37
CA ALA A 78 -0.66 11.57 4.04
C ALA A 78 -0.97 11.38 2.55
N VAL A 79 -0.01 11.65 1.66
CA VAL A 79 -0.15 11.39 0.21
C VAL A 79 -0.30 9.89 -0.08
N ILE A 80 0.52 9.04 0.53
CA ILE A 80 0.42 7.57 0.39
C ILE A 80 -0.96 7.09 0.85
N VAL A 81 -1.42 7.56 2.00
CA VAL A 81 -2.72 7.20 2.57
C VAL A 81 -3.87 7.61 1.66
N ALA A 82 -3.80 8.79 1.06
CA ALA A 82 -4.83 9.29 0.16
C ALA A 82 -4.82 8.60 -1.21
N GLU A 83 -3.66 8.49 -1.85
CA GLU A 83 -3.54 8.04 -3.24
C GLU A 83 -3.44 6.51 -3.35
N GLU A 84 -2.68 5.85 -2.48
CA GLU A 84 -2.42 4.41 -2.61
C GLU A 84 -3.41 3.56 -1.79
N ILE A 85 -3.84 4.03 -0.61
CA ILE A 85 -4.82 3.32 0.23
C ILE A 85 -6.25 3.81 -0.07
N GLY A 86 -6.43 5.10 -0.39
CA GLY A 86 -7.73 5.69 -0.69
C GLY A 86 -8.49 6.17 0.54
N MET A 87 -7.78 6.48 1.63
CA MET A 87 -8.36 7.06 2.84
C MET A 87 -8.63 8.56 2.65
N LYS A 88 -9.48 9.12 3.52
CA LYS A 88 -10.03 10.46 3.36
C LYS A 88 -9.61 11.41 4.50
N ARG A 89 -10.28 12.55 4.56
CA ARG A 89 -10.05 13.73 5.40
C ARG A 89 -9.55 13.42 6.81
N ALA A 90 -10.28 12.62 7.57
CA ALA A 90 -9.92 12.37 8.97
C ALA A 90 -8.54 11.75 9.12
N SER A 91 -8.19 10.79 8.28
CA SER A 91 -6.88 10.14 8.30
C SER A 91 -5.75 11.08 7.88
N ILE A 92 -5.97 11.89 6.84
CA ILE A 92 -4.97 12.87 6.35
C ILE A 92 -4.67 13.90 7.43
N LEU A 93 -5.71 14.48 8.05
CA LEU A 93 -5.55 15.47 9.11
C LEU A 93 -4.89 14.87 10.37
N SER A 94 -5.26 13.63 10.72
CA SER A 94 -4.67 12.95 11.89
C SER A 94 -3.18 12.71 11.72
N ILE A 95 -2.72 12.35 10.52
CA ILE A 95 -1.29 12.18 10.23
C ILE A 95 -0.54 13.49 10.45
N MET A 96 -1.09 14.61 9.96
CA MET A 96 -0.44 15.90 10.02
C MET A 96 -0.42 16.54 11.42
N LEU A 97 -1.37 16.15 12.29
CA LEU A 97 -1.54 16.73 13.63
C LEU A 97 -1.01 15.84 14.76
N HIS A 98 -0.68 14.58 14.47
CA HIS A 98 -0.32 13.66 15.54
C HIS A 98 1.04 13.97 16.18
N GLU A 99 2.07 14.38 15.42
CA GLU A 99 3.36 14.78 15.99
C GLU A 99 3.25 16.07 16.83
N PRO A 100 2.54 17.15 16.38
CA PRO A 100 2.23 18.28 17.24
C PRO A 100 1.54 17.91 18.56
N VAL A 101 0.55 17.00 18.54
CA VAL A 101 -0.12 16.52 19.77
C VAL A 101 0.84 15.74 20.66
N LYS A 102 1.59 14.82 20.10
CA LYS A 102 2.57 13.98 20.82
C LYS A 102 3.64 14.80 21.53
N HIS A 103 4.05 15.91 20.94
CA HIS A 103 5.06 16.81 21.49
C HIS A 103 4.47 17.98 22.28
N GLY A 104 3.16 18.00 22.53
CA GLY A 104 2.50 18.99 23.39
C GLY A 104 2.35 20.39 22.79
N LEU A 105 2.55 20.54 21.47
CA LEU A 105 2.34 21.81 20.76
C LEU A 105 0.85 22.12 20.55
N CYS A 106 -0.01 21.10 20.59
CA CYS A 106 -1.46 21.27 20.67
C CYS A 106 -2.10 20.12 21.47
N SER A 107 -3.31 20.37 22.00
CA SER A 107 -4.05 19.35 22.77
C SER A 107 -5.01 18.54 21.89
N LEU A 108 -5.41 17.36 22.36
CA LEU A 108 -6.48 16.59 21.72
C LEU A 108 -7.82 17.33 21.72
N ASP A 109 -8.09 18.13 22.76
CA ASP A 109 -9.31 18.91 22.84
C ASP A 109 -9.34 20.02 21.78
N PHE A 110 -8.22 20.69 21.55
CA PHE A 110 -8.06 21.62 20.43
C PHE A 110 -8.33 20.93 19.08
N VAL A 111 -7.76 19.73 18.86
CA VAL A 111 -7.99 18.99 17.61
C VAL A 111 -9.47 18.62 17.45
N ARG A 112 -10.12 18.23 18.55
CA ARG A 112 -11.56 17.88 18.56
C ARG A 112 -12.43 19.07 18.17
N GLU A 113 -12.17 20.24 18.74
CA GLU A 113 -12.91 21.47 18.47
C GLU A 113 -12.70 21.98 17.04
N GLU A 114 -11.46 21.94 16.56
CA GLU A 114 -11.07 22.55 15.28
C GLU A 114 -11.26 21.62 14.07
N PHE A 115 -11.08 20.32 14.23
CA PHE A 115 -11.07 19.34 13.14
C PHE A 115 -12.08 18.20 13.29
N GLY A 116 -12.66 18.04 14.47
CA GLY A 116 -13.72 17.07 14.78
C GLY A 116 -13.25 15.84 15.55
N GLU A 117 -14.23 15.14 16.16
CA GLU A 117 -14.03 13.96 17.02
C GLU A 117 -13.32 12.80 16.28
N ASP A 118 -13.62 12.61 15.01
CA ASP A 118 -13.02 11.57 14.16
C ASP A 118 -11.50 11.72 14.06
N VAL A 119 -11.01 12.94 13.87
CA VAL A 119 -9.58 13.26 13.79
C VAL A 119 -8.91 13.04 15.15
N ALA A 120 -9.50 13.57 16.21
CA ALA A 120 -8.99 13.41 17.57
C ALA A 120 -8.95 11.94 18.00
N GLY A 121 -9.97 11.14 17.65
CA GLY A 121 -10.04 9.70 17.92
C GLY A 121 -8.93 8.91 17.25
N ILE A 122 -8.62 9.18 15.98
CA ILE A 122 -7.50 8.53 15.28
C ILE A 122 -6.16 8.91 15.93
N ILE A 123 -5.94 10.20 16.26
CA ILE A 123 -4.71 10.64 16.92
C ILE A 123 -4.54 9.94 18.28
N LYS A 124 -5.60 9.88 19.08
CA LYS A 124 -5.60 9.17 20.36
C LYS A 124 -5.19 7.69 20.16
N GLY A 125 -5.72 7.04 19.12
CA GLY A 125 -5.35 5.67 18.76
C GLY A 125 -3.88 5.53 18.38
N LEU A 126 -3.33 6.44 17.56
CA LEU A 126 -1.92 6.46 17.17
C LEU A 126 -1.00 6.63 18.40
N VAL A 127 -1.31 7.54 19.30
CA VAL A 127 -0.53 7.77 20.54
C VAL A 127 -0.55 6.53 21.41
N LYS A 128 -1.74 5.94 21.66
CA LYS A 128 -1.92 4.73 22.47
C LYS A 128 -1.13 3.54 21.92
N ILE A 129 -1.13 3.33 20.61
CA ILE A 129 -0.38 2.24 19.97
C ILE A 129 1.12 2.50 20.02
N ASN A 130 1.58 3.73 19.84
CA ASN A 130 2.99 4.07 19.97
C ASN A 130 3.51 3.81 21.40
N GLU A 131 2.72 4.11 22.42
CA GLU A 131 3.06 3.77 23.81
C GLU A 131 3.14 2.25 24.05
N LEU A 132 2.21 1.49 23.47
CA LEU A 132 2.21 0.03 23.54
C LEU A 132 3.47 -0.54 22.87
N TYR A 133 3.81 0.02 21.72
CA TYR A 133 5.00 -0.38 20.95
C TYR A 133 6.30 -0.13 21.75
N ALA A 134 6.41 1.03 22.38
CA ALA A 134 7.57 1.39 23.20
C ALA A 134 7.75 0.51 24.45
N LYS A 135 6.67 -0.08 24.96
CA LYS A 135 6.68 -0.95 26.14
C LYS A 135 6.84 -2.45 25.81
N SER A 136 6.82 -2.83 24.54
CA SER A 136 6.86 -4.24 24.15
C SER A 136 8.27 -4.72 23.87
N PRO A 137 8.77 -5.75 24.56
CA PRO A 137 10.11 -6.29 24.35
C PRO A 137 10.23 -7.18 23.09
N THR A 138 9.12 -7.63 22.49
CA THR A 138 9.09 -8.60 21.39
C THR A 138 8.10 -8.19 20.29
N VAL A 139 8.52 -7.24 19.47
CA VAL A 139 7.75 -6.72 18.33
C VAL A 139 7.53 -7.79 17.24
N GLU A 140 8.37 -8.82 17.19
CA GLU A 140 8.39 -9.86 16.16
C GLU A 140 7.34 -10.97 16.38
N SER A 141 6.67 -11.02 17.54
CA SER A 141 5.75 -12.09 17.87
C SER A 141 4.39 -11.96 17.17
N GLU A 142 3.79 -13.10 16.80
CA GLU A 142 2.42 -13.12 16.28
C GLU A 142 1.42 -12.61 17.32
N ASN A 143 1.67 -12.85 18.59
CA ASN A 143 0.86 -12.34 19.69
C ASN A 143 0.86 -10.81 19.72
N PHE A 144 1.98 -10.15 19.46
CA PHE A 144 2.05 -8.70 19.41
C PHE A 144 1.23 -8.14 18.24
N ARG A 145 1.29 -8.78 17.06
CA ARG A 145 0.45 -8.40 15.91
C ARG A 145 -1.05 -8.51 16.21
N ASN A 146 -1.45 -9.60 16.85
CA ASN A 146 -2.85 -9.81 17.25
C ASN A 146 -3.27 -8.81 18.32
N LEU A 147 -2.37 -8.48 19.25
CA LEU A 147 -2.58 -7.46 20.27
C LEU A 147 -2.80 -6.09 19.61
N LEU A 148 -1.95 -5.66 18.70
CA LEU A 148 -2.12 -4.39 17.97
C LEU A 148 -3.48 -4.32 17.27
N LEU A 149 -3.88 -5.37 16.59
CA LEU A 149 -5.18 -5.43 15.90
C LEU A 149 -6.38 -5.40 16.87
N SER A 150 -6.22 -5.98 18.06
CA SER A 150 -7.29 -5.97 19.08
C SER A 150 -7.39 -4.64 19.84
N PHE A 151 -6.27 -3.92 19.99
CA PHE A 151 -6.22 -2.60 20.63
C PHE A 151 -6.60 -1.44 19.69
N ALA A 152 -6.55 -1.65 18.39
CA ALA A 152 -7.01 -0.66 17.44
C ALA A 152 -8.55 -0.65 17.41
N GLU A 153 -9.14 0.23 18.20
CA GLU A 153 -10.59 0.52 18.14
C GLU A 153 -10.97 1.02 16.73
N ASP A 154 -10.04 1.66 16.04
CA ASP A 154 -10.17 2.16 14.68
C ASP A 154 -9.07 1.59 13.78
N MET A 155 -9.45 0.80 12.79
CA MET A 155 -8.51 0.17 11.84
C MET A 155 -7.73 1.19 11.00
N ARG A 156 -8.21 2.44 10.87
CA ARG A 156 -7.49 3.52 10.20
C ARG A 156 -6.13 3.77 10.82
N VAL A 157 -6.00 3.57 12.13
CA VAL A 157 -4.74 3.70 12.88
C VAL A 157 -3.69 2.73 12.34
N ILE A 158 -4.05 1.46 12.17
CA ILE A 158 -3.13 0.43 11.63
C ILE A 158 -2.76 0.71 10.17
N LEU A 159 -3.72 1.16 9.36
CA LEU A 159 -3.47 1.54 7.96
C LEU A 159 -2.48 2.71 7.86
N ILE A 160 -2.61 3.71 8.73
CA ILE A 160 -1.68 4.85 8.82
C ILE A 160 -0.28 4.37 9.23
N MET A 161 -0.17 3.50 10.22
CA MET A 161 1.12 2.94 10.65
C MET A 161 1.83 2.17 9.53
N ILE A 162 1.08 1.39 8.74
CA ILE A 162 1.63 0.69 7.58
C ILE A 162 2.13 1.70 6.54
N ALA A 163 1.35 2.72 6.22
CA ALA A 163 1.75 3.77 5.27
C ALA A 163 2.99 4.54 5.74
N ASP A 164 3.07 4.87 7.02
CA ASP A 164 4.23 5.53 7.62
C ASP A 164 5.49 4.66 7.50
N ARG A 165 5.37 3.35 7.76
CA ARG A 165 6.48 2.41 7.58
C ARG A 165 6.91 2.28 6.12
N VAL A 166 5.97 2.22 5.18
CA VAL A 166 6.27 2.20 3.73
C VAL A 166 7.02 3.47 3.34
N ASN A 167 6.54 4.63 3.77
CA ASN A 167 7.20 5.90 3.53
C ASN A 167 8.64 5.91 4.07
N LEU A 168 8.83 5.52 5.32
CA LEU A 168 10.15 5.42 5.94
C LEU A 168 11.09 4.51 5.14
N MET A 169 10.64 3.32 4.77
CA MET A 169 11.42 2.35 3.99
C MET A 169 11.83 2.87 2.61
N ARG A 170 11.00 3.69 1.97
CA ARG A 170 11.30 4.35 0.69
C ARG A 170 12.42 5.40 0.84
N GLN A 171 12.48 6.08 1.98
CA GLN A 171 13.37 7.23 2.22
C GLN A 171 14.77 6.83 2.71
N ILE A 172 14.90 5.72 3.44
CA ILE A 172 16.16 5.36 4.14
C ILE A 172 17.21 4.67 3.26
N LYS A 173 16.99 4.55 1.95
CA LYS A 173 17.88 3.81 1.04
C LYS A 173 19.33 4.28 1.07
N ASP A 174 19.55 5.57 1.23
CA ASP A 174 20.87 6.22 1.19
C ASP A 174 21.35 6.62 2.60
N SER A 175 20.67 6.18 3.65
CA SER A 175 21.06 6.49 5.03
C SER A 175 22.40 5.81 5.38
N PRO A 176 23.36 6.53 5.97
CA PRO A 176 24.60 5.95 6.46
C PRO A 176 24.41 5.09 7.72
N ASN A 177 23.28 5.23 8.43
CA ASN A 177 22.99 4.47 9.64
C ASN A 177 22.49 3.06 9.28
N GLU A 178 23.42 2.14 9.02
CA GLU A 178 23.10 0.77 8.62
C GLU A 178 22.40 -0.04 9.71
N GLU A 179 22.74 0.18 10.97
CA GLU A 179 22.13 -0.53 12.10
C GLU A 179 20.66 -0.17 12.24
N ALA A 180 20.34 1.12 12.29
CA ALA A 180 18.95 1.58 12.30
C ALA A 180 18.17 1.12 11.06
N ARG A 181 18.81 1.12 9.86
CA ARG A 181 18.18 0.63 8.63
C ARG A 181 17.86 -0.86 8.69
N LYS A 182 18.75 -1.69 9.23
CA LYS A 182 18.50 -3.13 9.44
C LYS A 182 17.39 -3.37 10.45
N GLN A 183 17.38 -2.64 11.58
CA GLN A 183 16.33 -2.75 12.58
C GLN A 183 14.96 -2.44 11.98
N VAL A 184 14.81 -1.30 11.31
CA VAL A 184 13.56 -0.86 10.68
C VAL A 184 13.12 -1.86 9.58
N SER A 185 14.07 -2.44 8.85
CA SER A 185 13.80 -3.46 7.82
C SER A 185 13.30 -4.77 8.42
N ASN A 186 13.87 -5.22 9.52
CA ASN A 186 13.39 -6.39 10.23
C ASN A 186 11.97 -6.17 10.75
N GLU A 187 11.70 -5.03 11.38
CA GLU A 187 10.34 -4.68 11.83
C GLU A 187 9.36 -4.63 10.65
N ALA A 188 9.76 -4.07 9.50
CA ALA A 188 8.94 -4.05 8.29
C ALA A 188 8.60 -5.47 7.81
N ALA A 189 9.55 -6.40 7.84
CA ALA A 189 9.34 -7.79 7.43
C ALA A 189 8.48 -8.60 8.41
N TYR A 190 8.73 -8.47 9.73
CA TYR A 190 8.10 -9.32 10.74
C TYR A 190 6.78 -8.77 11.29
N LEU A 191 6.56 -7.46 11.22
CA LEU A 191 5.37 -6.82 11.76
C LEU A 191 4.50 -6.20 10.68
N TYR A 192 5.03 -5.23 9.93
CA TYR A 192 4.21 -4.41 9.04
C TYR A 192 3.76 -5.14 7.77
N ALA A 193 4.61 -5.95 7.15
CA ALA A 193 4.22 -6.74 5.99
C ALA A 193 3.14 -7.79 6.32
N PRO A 194 3.20 -8.55 7.43
CA PRO A 194 2.11 -9.40 7.88
C PRO A 194 0.82 -8.65 8.23
N LEU A 195 0.90 -7.45 8.84
CA LEU A 195 -0.27 -6.61 9.09
C LEU A 195 -0.91 -6.15 7.77
N ALA A 196 -0.10 -5.68 6.83
CA ALA A 196 -0.57 -5.30 5.49
C ALA A 196 -1.24 -6.49 4.77
N HIS A 197 -0.70 -7.69 4.91
CA HIS A 197 -1.31 -8.91 4.38
C HIS A 197 -2.68 -9.19 5.01
N LYS A 198 -2.80 -9.13 6.34
CA LYS A 198 -4.08 -9.33 7.05
C LYS A 198 -5.15 -8.33 6.60
N LEU A 199 -4.74 -7.07 6.33
CA LEU A 199 -5.65 -6.02 5.88
C LEU A 199 -5.86 -5.97 4.36
N GLY A 200 -5.30 -6.92 3.60
CA GLY A 200 -5.47 -7.01 2.16
C GLY A 200 -4.66 -6.00 1.34
N LEU A 201 -3.72 -5.27 1.95
CA LEU A 201 -2.84 -4.31 1.27
C LEU A 201 -1.68 -5.03 0.57
N TYR A 202 -1.99 -5.88 -0.40
CA TYR A 202 -1.01 -6.77 -1.02
C TYR A 202 0.11 -6.04 -1.77
N LYS A 203 -0.16 -4.88 -2.34
CA LYS A 203 0.84 -4.03 -3.00
C LYS A 203 1.86 -3.52 -1.98
N LEU A 204 1.40 -2.89 -0.91
CA LEU A 204 2.27 -2.35 0.16
C LEU A 204 3.01 -3.47 0.90
N LYS A 205 2.34 -4.60 1.13
CA LYS A 205 2.96 -5.81 1.70
C LYS A 205 4.16 -6.25 0.86
N SER A 206 3.99 -6.39 -0.45
CA SER A 206 5.06 -6.83 -1.36
C SER A 206 6.20 -5.81 -1.42
N GLU A 207 5.90 -4.52 -1.38
CA GLU A 207 6.90 -3.45 -1.35
C GLU A 207 7.71 -3.46 -0.05
N LEU A 208 7.05 -3.62 1.10
CA LEU A 208 7.74 -3.75 2.40
C LEU A 208 8.68 -4.95 2.43
N GLU A 209 8.25 -6.08 1.90
CA GLU A 209 9.09 -7.29 1.79
C GLU A 209 10.28 -7.10 0.86
N ASP A 210 10.07 -6.48 -0.31
CA ASP A 210 11.15 -6.22 -1.29
C ASP A 210 12.17 -5.21 -0.74
N LEU A 211 11.72 -4.13 -0.08
CA LEU A 211 12.60 -3.15 0.54
C LEU A 211 13.35 -3.74 1.75
N SER A 212 12.70 -4.58 2.55
CA SER A 212 13.36 -5.28 3.64
C SER A 212 14.46 -6.19 3.13
N LEU A 213 14.18 -7.00 2.11
CA LEU A 213 15.18 -7.87 1.48
C LEU A 213 16.34 -7.06 0.90
N LYS A 214 16.04 -5.93 0.26
CA LYS A 214 17.06 -5.03 -0.32
C LYS A 214 18.07 -4.53 0.72
N TYR A 215 17.62 -4.30 1.97
CA TYR A 215 18.48 -3.75 3.03
C TYR A 215 19.10 -4.84 3.91
N THR A 216 18.52 -6.02 3.99
CA THR A 216 19.04 -7.14 4.80
C THR A 216 19.86 -8.15 4.01
N GLU A 217 19.48 -8.41 2.73
CA GLU A 217 20.10 -9.39 1.85
C GLU A 217 20.43 -8.75 0.49
N LYS A 218 21.22 -7.69 0.52
CA LYS A 218 21.50 -6.80 -0.62
C LYS A 218 21.94 -7.56 -1.88
N ASP A 219 22.91 -8.45 -1.74
CA ASP A 219 23.50 -9.17 -2.88
C ASP A 219 22.45 -10.06 -3.58
N MET A 220 21.64 -10.77 -2.81
CA MET A 220 20.59 -11.63 -3.34
C MET A 220 19.46 -10.80 -3.98
N TYR A 221 19.09 -9.67 -3.39
CA TYR A 221 18.11 -8.75 -3.98
C TYR A 221 18.57 -8.27 -5.37
N TYR A 222 19.80 -7.79 -5.49
CA TYR A 222 20.31 -7.28 -6.76
C TYR A 222 20.54 -8.40 -7.77
N HIS A 223 21.01 -9.59 -7.34
CA HIS A 223 21.11 -10.76 -8.21
C HIS A 223 19.77 -11.12 -8.87
N ILE A 224 18.68 -11.22 -8.08
CA ILE A 224 17.36 -11.53 -8.63
C ILE A 224 16.86 -10.41 -9.53
N LYS A 225 17.08 -9.15 -9.13
CA LYS A 225 16.70 -7.98 -9.93
C LYS A 225 17.38 -7.96 -11.29
N GLU A 226 18.67 -8.26 -11.35
CA GLU A 226 19.45 -8.34 -12.59
C GLU A 226 18.94 -9.46 -13.48
N LYS A 227 18.74 -10.67 -12.94
CA LYS A 227 18.15 -11.81 -13.65
C LYS A 227 16.75 -11.50 -14.21
N LEU A 228 15.91 -10.80 -13.47
CA LEU A 228 14.60 -10.34 -13.95
C LEU A 228 14.73 -9.36 -15.11
N ASN A 229 15.73 -8.47 -15.09
CA ASN A 229 15.98 -7.51 -16.17
C ASN A 229 16.51 -8.22 -17.42
N GLU A 230 17.48 -9.12 -17.28
CA GLU A 230 18.04 -9.93 -18.39
C GLU A 230 16.96 -10.74 -19.12
N THR A 231 16.04 -11.33 -18.38
CA THR A 231 14.98 -12.17 -18.93
C THR A 231 13.70 -11.40 -19.32
N LYS A 232 13.68 -10.08 -19.17
CA LYS A 232 12.46 -9.28 -19.38
C LYS A 232 11.91 -9.43 -20.79
N ALA A 233 12.72 -9.25 -21.82
CA ALA A 233 12.26 -9.29 -23.21
C ALA A 233 11.70 -10.65 -23.62
N SER A 234 12.32 -11.77 -23.17
CA SER A 234 11.82 -13.11 -23.44
C SER A 234 10.52 -13.40 -22.68
N ARG A 235 10.43 -12.92 -21.44
CA ARG A 235 9.22 -13.05 -20.62
C ARG A 235 8.06 -12.23 -21.20
N ASP A 236 8.30 -11.01 -21.65
CA ASP A 236 7.26 -10.14 -22.25
C ASP A 236 6.73 -10.77 -23.55
N ARG A 237 7.59 -11.34 -24.39
CA ARG A 237 7.19 -12.09 -25.59
C ARG A 237 6.33 -13.31 -25.25
N TYR A 238 6.73 -14.08 -24.25
CA TYR A 238 5.97 -15.23 -23.79
C TYR A 238 4.57 -14.82 -23.27
N ILE A 239 4.50 -13.78 -22.46
CA ILE A 239 3.24 -13.22 -21.94
C ILE A 239 2.34 -12.78 -23.09
N ALA A 240 2.86 -12.08 -24.09
CA ALA A 240 2.12 -11.64 -25.26
C ALA A 240 1.57 -12.84 -26.05
N ALA A 241 2.38 -13.86 -26.30
CA ALA A 241 1.97 -15.08 -27.00
C ALA A 241 0.89 -15.87 -26.23
N PHE A 242 0.95 -15.88 -24.89
CA PHE A 242 -0.07 -16.50 -24.04
C PHE A 242 -1.39 -15.70 -24.05
N ILE A 243 -1.32 -14.38 -23.96
CA ILE A 243 -2.49 -13.48 -23.84
C ILE A 243 -3.27 -13.42 -25.17
N GLN A 244 -2.59 -13.29 -26.31
CA GLN A 244 -3.21 -13.02 -27.60
C GLN A 244 -4.38 -13.97 -27.97
N PRO A 245 -4.25 -15.30 -27.89
CA PRO A 245 -5.35 -16.19 -28.24
C PRO A 245 -6.52 -16.14 -27.22
N ILE A 246 -6.24 -15.90 -25.93
CA ILE A 246 -7.27 -15.72 -24.90
C ILE A 246 -8.05 -14.46 -25.20
N GLN A 247 -7.35 -13.34 -25.46
CA GLN A 247 -7.96 -12.06 -25.75
C GLN A 247 -8.99 -12.16 -26.87
N LYS A 248 -8.64 -12.79 -27.99
CA LYS A 248 -9.54 -13.02 -29.11
C LYS A 248 -10.79 -13.78 -28.70
N LYS A 249 -10.66 -14.84 -27.92
CA LYS A 249 -11.81 -15.66 -27.45
C LYS A 249 -12.73 -14.89 -26.52
N LEU A 250 -12.18 -14.05 -25.65
CA LEU A 250 -12.97 -13.20 -24.74
C LEU A 250 -13.69 -12.09 -25.50
N GLU A 251 -13.05 -11.48 -26.52
CA GLU A 251 -13.67 -10.51 -27.43
C GLU A 251 -14.82 -11.14 -28.22
N ASP A 252 -14.61 -12.36 -28.81
CA ASP A 252 -15.63 -13.13 -29.51
C ASP A 252 -16.83 -13.48 -28.59
N ALA A 253 -16.59 -13.64 -27.29
CA ALA A 253 -17.64 -13.88 -26.29
C ALA A 253 -18.37 -12.59 -25.85
N GLY A 254 -18.00 -11.43 -26.38
CA GLY A 254 -18.62 -10.13 -26.07
C GLY A 254 -18.29 -9.57 -24.69
N LEU A 255 -17.27 -10.08 -24.03
CA LEU A 255 -16.83 -9.62 -22.70
C LEU A 255 -16.03 -8.31 -22.81
N LYS A 256 -16.22 -7.42 -21.84
CA LYS A 256 -15.38 -6.23 -21.66
C LYS A 256 -14.31 -6.52 -20.61
N PHE A 257 -13.08 -6.37 -20.96
CA PHE A 257 -11.97 -6.72 -20.09
C PHE A 257 -10.68 -6.02 -20.49
N HIS A 258 -9.70 -6.08 -19.58
CA HIS A 258 -8.30 -5.87 -19.91
C HIS A 258 -7.43 -6.98 -19.29
N MET A 259 -6.27 -7.22 -19.91
CA MET A 259 -5.34 -8.25 -19.47
C MET A 259 -3.96 -7.65 -19.20
N LYS A 260 -3.31 -8.12 -18.14
CA LYS A 260 -1.94 -7.71 -17.83
C LYS A 260 -1.11 -8.86 -17.25
N GLY A 261 0.17 -8.92 -17.64
CA GLY A 261 1.16 -9.74 -16.93
C GLY A 261 1.64 -9.02 -15.67
N ARG A 262 1.72 -9.74 -14.56
CA ARG A 262 2.29 -9.25 -13.30
C ARG A 262 3.48 -10.09 -12.91
N THR A 263 4.68 -9.49 -12.93
CA THR A 263 5.88 -10.13 -12.38
C THR A 263 5.76 -10.23 -10.86
N LYS A 264 6.16 -11.36 -10.30
CA LYS A 264 6.17 -11.57 -8.84
C LYS A 264 7.26 -10.72 -8.19
N SER A 265 7.06 -10.34 -6.93
CA SER A 265 8.02 -9.56 -6.16
C SER A 265 9.34 -10.31 -6.00
N ILE A 266 10.44 -9.57 -5.87
CA ILE A 266 11.79 -10.14 -5.69
C ILE A 266 11.83 -11.02 -4.45
N HIS A 267 11.22 -10.57 -3.34
CA HIS A 267 11.10 -11.36 -2.12
C HIS A 267 10.34 -12.68 -2.34
N SER A 268 9.24 -12.68 -3.10
CA SER A 268 8.49 -13.90 -3.41
C SER A 268 9.32 -14.90 -4.21
N ILE A 269 10.13 -14.42 -5.16
CA ILE A 269 11.06 -15.25 -5.93
C ILE A 269 12.15 -15.81 -5.00
N TYR A 270 12.75 -14.98 -4.16
CA TYR A 270 13.75 -15.39 -3.18
C TYR A 270 13.25 -16.47 -2.24
N GLN A 271 12.03 -16.32 -1.68
CA GLN A 271 11.42 -17.33 -0.83
C GLN A 271 11.21 -18.67 -1.56
N LYS A 272 10.86 -18.64 -2.84
CA LYS A 272 10.74 -19.86 -3.66
C LYS A 272 12.08 -20.52 -3.91
N MET A 273 13.12 -19.75 -4.26
CA MET A 273 14.49 -20.26 -4.40
C MET A 273 14.93 -20.97 -3.13
N LYS A 274 14.70 -20.36 -1.95
CA LYS A 274 15.01 -20.98 -0.65
C LYS A 274 14.21 -22.25 -0.39
N LYS A 275 12.89 -22.19 -0.57
CA LYS A 275 11.99 -23.34 -0.32
C LYS A 275 12.25 -24.52 -1.24
N GLN A 276 12.51 -24.24 -2.51
CA GLN A 276 12.75 -25.27 -3.54
C GLN A 276 14.23 -25.67 -3.64
N LYS A 277 15.12 -24.96 -2.92
CA LYS A 277 16.58 -25.15 -2.97
C LYS A 277 17.11 -25.11 -4.41
N CYS A 278 16.63 -24.17 -5.22
CA CYS A 278 17.00 -24.00 -6.62
C CYS A 278 17.53 -22.59 -6.91
N PRO A 279 18.36 -22.41 -7.97
CA PRO A 279 18.74 -21.11 -8.48
C PRO A 279 17.54 -20.38 -9.10
N PHE A 280 17.73 -19.11 -9.50
CA PHE A 280 16.69 -18.30 -10.15
C PHE A 280 16.06 -18.99 -11.36
N GLU A 281 16.85 -19.64 -12.18
CA GLU A 281 16.44 -20.38 -13.40
C GLU A 281 15.52 -21.57 -13.09
N GLY A 282 15.54 -22.06 -11.86
CA GLY A 282 14.64 -23.13 -11.40
C GLY A 282 13.26 -22.64 -10.95
N VAL A 283 13.02 -21.34 -10.91
CA VAL A 283 11.72 -20.76 -10.52
C VAL A 283 10.86 -20.54 -11.75
N TYR A 284 9.89 -21.41 -11.98
CA TYR A 284 9.08 -21.40 -13.21
C TYR A 284 7.94 -20.37 -13.21
N ASP A 285 7.39 -20.00 -12.05
CA ASP A 285 6.24 -19.11 -11.94
C ASP A 285 6.65 -17.67 -11.56
N LEU A 286 7.46 -17.04 -12.40
CA LEU A 286 7.96 -15.67 -12.21
C LEU A 286 6.90 -14.59 -12.40
N PHE A 287 5.77 -14.92 -13.03
CA PHE A 287 4.68 -13.99 -13.32
C PHE A 287 3.32 -14.66 -13.21
N ALA A 288 2.27 -13.87 -13.14
CA ALA A 288 0.88 -14.27 -13.27
C ALA A 288 0.20 -13.42 -14.34
N ILE A 289 -0.81 -13.96 -15.00
CA ILE A 289 -1.68 -13.21 -15.91
C ILE A 289 -2.93 -12.82 -15.15
N ARG A 290 -3.28 -11.54 -15.20
CA ARG A 290 -4.55 -11.03 -14.68
C ARG A 290 -5.51 -10.75 -15.83
N ILE A 291 -6.72 -11.25 -15.70
CA ILE A 291 -7.86 -10.93 -16.54
C ILE A 291 -8.83 -10.15 -15.67
N ILE A 292 -9.06 -8.88 -16.00
CA ILE A 292 -9.87 -7.95 -15.22
C ILE A 292 -11.07 -7.56 -16.07
N LEU A 293 -12.27 -7.91 -15.60
CA LEU A 293 -13.54 -7.72 -16.29
C LEU A 293 -14.18 -6.40 -15.87
N ASP A 294 -14.71 -5.66 -16.84
CA ASP A 294 -15.65 -4.56 -16.63
C ASP A 294 -17.07 -5.14 -16.64
N SER A 295 -17.52 -5.61 -15.49
CA SER A 295 -18.81 -6.33 -15.33
C SER A 295 -19.76 -5.55 -14.46
N GLU A 296 -21.08 -5.65 -14.77
CA GLU A 296 -22.13 -5.26 -13.84
C GLU A 296 -22.10 -6.17 -12.60
N PHE A 297 -22.38 -5.60 -11.43
CA PHE A 297 -22.26 -6.28 -10.13
C PHE A 297 -22.97 -7.64 -10.08
N GLU A 298 -24.19 -7.70 -10.64
CA GLU A 298 -25.03 -8.91 -10.66
C GLU A 298 -24.45 -10.02 -11.54
N LYS A 299 -23.60 -9.66 -12.51
CA LYS A 299 -22.99 -10.60 -13.48
C LYS A 299 -21.55 -10.98 -13.14
N GLU A 300 -20.91 -10.28 -12.20
CA GLU A 300 -19.49 -10.44 -11.88
C GLU A 300 -19.07 -11.90 -11.72
N LYS A 301 -19.79 -12.65 -10.89
CA LYS A 301 -19.47 -14.06 -10.61
C LYS A 301 -19.64 -14.93 -11.86
N GLN A 302 -20.73 -14.75 -12.59
CA GLN A 302 -21.01 -15.52 -13.80
C GLN A 302 -19.96 -15.27 -14.87
N GLU A 303 -19.60 -14.03 -15.13
CA GLU A 303 -18.61 -13.68 -16.16
C GLU A 303 -17.20 -14.14 -15.78
N CYS A 304 -16.82 -14.09 -14.50
CA CYS A 304 -15.55 -14.68 -14.06
C CYS A 304 -15.48 -16.19 -14.31
N TRP A 305 -16.54 -16.93 -14.04
CA TRP A 305 -16.62 -18.36 -14.35
C TRP A 305 -16.66 -18.66 -15.85
N GLN A 306 -17.28 -17.80 -16.65
CA GLN A 306 -17.24 -17.88 -18.11
C GLN A 306 -15.81 -17.73 -18.63
N VAL A 307 -15.05 -16.76 -18.12
CA VAL A 307 -13.63 -16.60 -18.45
C VAL A 307 -12.81 -17.84 -18.06
N TYR A 308 -13.05 -18.40 -16.86
CA TYR A 308 -12.39 -19.64 -16.46
C TYR A 308 -12.68 -20.79 -17.44
N SER A 309 -13.93 -20.95 -17.87
CA SER A 309 -14.30 -21.97 -18.86
C SER A 309 -13.51 -21.77 -20.16
N ILE A 310 -13.49 -20.56 -20.70
CA ILE A 310 -12.77 -20.23 -21.94
C ILE A 310 -11.28 -20.53 -21.82
N VAL A 311 -10.65 -20.13 -20.72
CA VAL A 311 -9.20 -20.35 -20.48
C VAL A 311 -8.88 -21.85 -20.34
N SER A 312 -9.74 -22.60 -19.63
CA SER A 312 -9.55 -24.04 -19.41
C SER A 312 -9.84 -24.91 -20.65
N ASP A 313 -10.66 -24.41 -21.58
CA ASP A 313 -10.84 -25.04 -22.90
C ASP A 313 -9.60 -24.85 -23.79
N MET A 314 -8.90 -23.73 -23.64
CA MET A 314 -7.71 -23.43 -24.46
C MET A 314 -6.44 -24.03 -23.91
N TYR A 315 -6.30 -24.11 -22.60
CA TYR A 315 -5.11 -24.58 -21.90
C TYR A 315 -5.48 -25.52 -20.77
N MET A 316 -4.84 -26.69 -20.72
CA MET A 316 -5.12 -27.70 -19.71
C MET A 316 -4.91 -27.16 -18.28
N PRO A 317 -5.94 -27.10 -17.44
CA PRO A 317 -5.83 -26.61 -16.08
C PRO A 317 -5.22 -27.67 -15.14
N ASN A 318 -4.55 -27.19 -14.09
CA ASN A 318 -4.15 -28.02 -12.96
C ASN A 318 -5.26 -27.98 -11.88
N PRO A 319 -6.06 -29.07 -11.72
CA PRO A 319 -7.21 -29.04 -10.81
C PRO A 319 -6.82 -28.84 -9.34
N LYS A 320 -5.62 -29.23 -8.93
CA LYS A 320 -5.12 -29.03 -7.55
C LYS A 320 -4.78 -27.57 -7.24
N ARG A 321 -4.69 -26.72 -8.28
CA ARG A 321 -4.32 -25.30 -8.14
C ARG A 321 -5.46 -24.32 -8.40
N LEU A 322 -6.69 -24.80 -8.57
CA LEU A 322 -7.86 -23.93 -8.59
C LEU A 322 -8.12 -23.37 -7.18
N ARG A 323 -8.31 -22.04 -7.08
CA ARG A 323 -8.71 -21.35 -5.86
C ARG A 323 -9.91 -20.49 -6.17
N ASP A 324 -11.04 -20.83 -5.57
CA ASP A 324 -12.31 -20.12 -5.70
C ASP A 324 -12.52 -19.21 -4.49
N TRP A 325 -12.09 -17.96 -4.63
CA TRP A 325 -12.40 -16.90 -3.67
C TRP A 325 -13.55 -15.99 -4.15
N LEU A 326 -14.30 -16.41 -5.18
CA LEU A 326 -15.56 -15.77 -5.56
C LEU A 326 -16.74 -16.33 -4.76
N SER A 327 -16.75 -17.65 -4.59
CA SER A 327 -17.82 -18.32 -3.83
C SER A 327 -17.63 -18.13 -2.33
N VAL A 328 -16.38 -18.15 -1.86
CA VAL A 328 -16.01 -17.94 -0.45
C VAL A 328 -14.86 -16.91 -0.40
N PRO A 329 -15.18 -15.60 -0.31
CA PRO A 329 -14.18 -14.56 -0.17
C PRO A 329 -13.28 -14.76 1.05
N LYS A 330 -12.04 -14.28 0.99
CA LYS A 330 -11.17 -14.26 2.17
C LYS A 330 -11.71 -13.32 3.24
N SER A 331 -11.29 -13.51 4.49
CA SER A 331 -11.70 -12.68 5.64
C SER A 331 -11.40 -11.18 5.47
N ASN A 332 -10.45 -10.83 4.61
CA ASN A 332 -10.13 -9.45 4.27
C ASN A 332 -10.89 -8.91 3.05
N GLY A 333 -11.93 -9.61 2.59
CA GLY A 333 -12.77 -9.20 1.46
C GLY A 333 -12.15 -9.47 0.07
N TYR A 334 -11.02 -10.19 -0.01
CA TYR A 334 -10.41 -10.54 -1.30
C TYR A 334 -11.26 -11.54 -2.07
N GLU A 335 -11.61 -11.19 -3.30
CA GLU A 335 -12.38 -12.00 -4.26
C GLU A 335 -11.57 -12.20 -5.54
N SER A 336 -11.46 -13.41 -6.04
CA SER A 336 -10.82 -13.75 -7.34
C SER A 336 -10.92 -15.24 -7.62
N LEU A 337 -10.91 -15.65 -8.89
CA LEU A 337 -10.56 -17.01 -9.28
C LEU A 337 -9.07 -17.09 -9.61
N HIS A 338 -8.37 -18.05 -9.04
CA HIS A 338 -7.00 -18.36 -9.46
C HIS A 338 -6.96 -19.77 -10.03
N THR A 339 -6.39 -19.90 -11.19
CA THR A 339 -6.09 -21.19 -11.80
C THR A 339 -4.65 -21.22 -12.29
N THR A 340 -4.11 -22.40 -12.52
CA THR A 340 -2.82 -22.60 -13.16
C THR A 340 -3.03 -23.49 -14.35
N VAL A 341 -2.62 -23.06 -15.52
CA VAL A 341 -2.82 -23.79 -16.79
C VAL A 341 -1.48 -24.07 -17.47
N MET A 342 -1.46 -25.12 -18.28
CA MET A 342 -0.32 -25.47 -19.14
C MET A 342 -0.34 -24.57 -20.38
N GLY A 343 0.51 -23.55 -20.39
CA GLY A 343 0.66 -22.62 -21.50
C GLY A 343 1.60 -23.13 -22.59
N PRO A 344 1.95 -22.28 -23.56
CA PRO A 344 2.95 -22.59 -24.58
C PRO A 344 4.25 -23.11 -23.99
N GLU A 345 5.01 -23.88 -24.76
CA GLU A 345 6.30 -24.49 -24.35
C GLU A 345 6.22 -25.38 -23.09
N GLY A 346 5.02 -25.87 -22.72
CA GLY A 346 4.81 -26.71 -21.54
C GLY A 346 5.06 -26.04 -20.19
N LYS A 347 4.93 -24.72 -20.14
CA LYS A 347 5.14 -23.94 -18.91
C LYS A 347 3.83 -23.71 -18.17
N TRP A 348 3.84 -23.92 -16.86
CA TRP A 348 2.71 -23.58 -16.01
C TRP A 348 2.56 -22.08 -15.83
N VAL A 349 1.36 -21.54 -16.11
CA VAL A 349 1.02 -20.13 -15.99
C VAL A 349 -0.13 -19.96 -15.00
N GLU A 350 0.07 -19.14 -13.98
CA GLU A 350 -0.98 -18.71 -13.07
C GLU A 350 -1.86 -17.66 -13.74
N VAL A 351 -3.18 -17.86 -13.74
CA VAL A 351 -4.18 -16.94 -14.25
C VAL A 351 -5.09 -16.51 -13.09
N GLN A 352 -5.21 -15.21 -12.89
CA GLN A 352 -6.07 -14.58 -11.90
C GLN A 352 -7.21 -13.87 -12.62
N ILE A 353 -8.46 -14.25 -12.32
CA ILE A 353 -9.67 -13.74 -12.96
C ILE A 353 -10.48 -13.00 -11.90
N ARG A 354 -10.84 -11.75 -12.18
CA ARG A 354 -11.62 -10.89 -11.30
C ARG A 354 -12.17 -9.69 -12.04
N THR A 355 -13.08 -8.96 -11.42
CA THR A 355 -13.63 -7.71 -11.96
C THR A 355 -12.83 -6.50 -11.49
N GLU A 356 -13.11 -5.32 -12.06
CA GLU A 356 -12.48 -4.05 -11.65
C GLU A 356 -12.70 -3.75 -10.17
N ARG A 357 -13.93 -3.98 -9.67
CA ARG A 357 -14.24 -3.85 -8.23
C ARG A 357 -13.37 -4.76 -7.37
N MET A 358 -13.25 -6.03 -7.77
CA MET A 358 -12.42 -7.02 -7.05
C MET A 358 -10.93 -6.68 -7.14
N ASP A 359 -10.46 -6.11 -8.27
CA ASP A 359 -9.07 -5.68 -8.43
C ASP A 359 -8.78 -4.45 -7.55
N ASP A 360 -9.71 -3.50 -7.42
CA ASP A 360 -9.58 -2.36 -6.50
C ASP A 360 -9.51 -2.83 -5.03
N ILE A 361 -10.35 -3.78 -4.62
CA ILE A 361 -10.28 -4.41 -3.29
C ILE A 361 -8.95 -5.14 -3.09
N ALA A 362 -8.44 -5.84 -4.11
CA ALA A 362 -7.17 -6.54 -4.03
C ALA A 362 -5.94 -5.60 -3.96
N GLU A 363 -6.02 -4.41 -4.55
CA GLU A 363 -4.93 -3.43 -4.53
C GLU A 363 -4.95 -2.53 -3.28
N ARG A 364 -6.16 -2.18 -2.77
CA ARG A 364 -6.36 -1.22 -1.66
C ARG A 364 -6.83 -1.87 -0.36
N GLY A 365 -7.14 -3.16 -0.37
CA GLY A 365 -7.50 -3.92 0.81
C GLY A 365 -8.76 -3.43 1.52
N PHE A 366 -8.70 -3.42 2.84
CA PHE A 366 -9.82 -3.08 3.72
C PHE A 366 -10.40 -1.68 3.47
N ALA A 367 -9.59 -0.72 3.02
CA ALA A 367 -10.02 0.63 2.70
C ALA A 367 -10.97 0.69 1.48
N ALA A 368 -10.75 -0.15 0.47
CA ALA A 368 -11.67 -0.26 -0.66
C ALA A 368 -13.02 -0.85 -0.24
N HIS A 369 -13.02 -1.81 0.68
CA HIS A 369 -14.26 -2.40 1.20
C HIS A 369 -15.18 -1.35 1.85
N TRP A 370 -14.63 -0.33 2.51
CA TRP A 370 -15.43 0.77 3.07
C TRP A 370 -16.05 1.65 1.99
N ARG A 371 -15.38 1.84 0.84
CA ARG A 371 -15.93 2.58 -0.29
C ARG A 371 -17.17 1.90 -0.87
N TYR A 372 -17.16 0.56 -0.96
CA TYR A 372 -18.26 -0.21 -1.53
C TYR A 372 -19.38 -0.55 -0.52
N LYS A 373 -19.12 -0.53 0.79
CA LYS A 373 -20.18 -0.63 1.81
C LYS A 373 -21.14 0.56 1.78
N GLY A 374 -20.69 1.74 1.42
CA GLY A 374 -21.54 2.93 1.25
C GLY A 374 -22.46 2.87 0.02
N VAL A 375 -22.20 1.98 -0.93
CA VAL A 375 -23.04 1.79 -2.14
C VAL A 375 -24.13 0.73 -1.92
N LYS A 376 -23.94 -0.20 -0.99
CA LYS A 376 -25.02 -1.05 -0.48
C LYS A 376 -25.76 -0.26 0.60
N GLY A 377 -26.63 0.67 0.13
CA GLY A 377 -27.49 1.43 1.00
C GLY A 377 -28.16 0.53 2.03
N GLU A 378 -28.24 1.05 3.24
CA GLU A 378 -29.13 0.70 4.31
C GLU A 378 -30.33 -0.11 3.85
N SER A 379 -30.28 -1.40 4.09
CA SER A 379 -31.48 -2.22 4.17
C SER A 379 -31.19 -3.36 5.17
N GLY A 380 -31.75 -3.17 6.36
CA GLY A 380 -31.90 -4.19 7.40
C GLY A 380 -30.86 -4.17 8.48
#